data_b1639dc8cdd186a160939d2f9f431244
#
_entry.id   b1639dc8cdd186a160939d2f9f431244
#
_cell.length_a   1.000
_cell.length_b   1.000
_cell.length_c   1.000
_cell.angle_alpha   90.00
_cell.angle_beta   90.00
_cell.angle_gamma   90.00
#
_symmetry.space_group_name_H-M   'P 1'
#
loop_
_entity.id
_entity.type
_entity.pdbx_description
1 polymer ?
#
loop_
_entity_poly.entity_id
_entity_poly.type
_entity_poly.pdbx_seq_one_letter_code
_entity_poly.pdbx_strand_id
1 'polypeptide(L)'
;ELAIASFSKIFKRILIVTNQQGIAKGIMSDEDLDSLHKNMLQQLKITGGTIEKIYYCPHLAAENCICRKPNTGMIEQAIIDFPDLENENSYLVGDSDSDITAGNEMGLITVKVDNEYTLAKWCEELLSVIE
;
A
#
# COMPACT_ATOMS: atom_id res chain seq x y z
N GLU A 1 5.81 4.23 11.20
CA GLU A 1 6.63 5.32 10.65
C GLU A 1 8.10 4.93 10.52
N LEU A 2 8.73 4.38 11.57
CA LEU A 2 10.13 3.95 11.52
C LEU A 2 10.34 2.81 10.51
N ALA A 3 9.38 1.89 10.35
CA ALA A 3 9.45 0.83 9.37
C ALA A 3 9.49 1.39 7.95
N ILE A 4 8.66 2.40 7.66
CA ILE A 4 8.64 3.06 6.34
C ILE A 4 9.97 3.76 6.08
N ALA A 5 10.55 4.43 7.08
CA ALA A 5 11.85 5.06 6.95
C ALA A 5 12.95 4.05 6.61
N SER A 6 12.94 2.89 7.27
CA SER A 6 13.90 1.80 6.98
C SER A 6 13.69 1.21 5.58
N PHE A 7 12.43 0.99 5.19
CA PHE A 7 12.11 0.48 3.84
C PHE A 7 12.51 1.46 2.75
N SER A 8 12.43 2.76 2.99
CA SER A 8 12.83 3.78 2.02
C SER A 8 14.30 3.70 1.64
N LYS A 9 15.14 3.09 2.49
CA LYS A 9 16.57 2.87 2.23
C LYS A 9 16.82 1.60 1.41
N ILE A 10 15.90 0.64 1.44
CA ILE A 10 16.04 -0.68 0.82
C ILE A 10 15.31 -0.73 -0.52
N PHE A 11 14.09 -0.25 -0.56
CA PHE A 11 13.24 -0.33 -1.74
C PHE A 11 13.32 0.96 -2.55
N LYS A 12 13.37 0.80 -3.86
CA LYS A 12 13.40 1.92 -4.80
C LYS A 12 12.11 2.74 -4.73
N ARG A 13 10.98 2.07 -4.52
CA ARG A 13 9.66 2.71 -4.47
C ARG A 13 8.81 2.11 -3.37
N ILE A 14 8.06 2.95 -2.68
CA ILE A 14 7.03 2.54 -1.72
C ILE A 14 5.74 3.22 -2.13
N LEU A 15 4.69 2.42 -2.31
CA LEU A 15 3.37 2.88 -2.73
C LEU A 15 2.32 2.39 -1.73
N ILE A 16 1.22 3.11 -1.62
CA ILE A 16 0.07 2.69 -0.81
C ILE A 16 -1.11 2.43 -1.74
N VAL A 17 -1.79 1.28 -1.53
CA VAL A 17 -3.05 0.95 -2.20
C VAL A 17 -4.09 0.70 -1.12
N THR A 18 -5.21 1.41 -1.17
CA THR A 18 -6.18 1.38 -0.08
C THR A 18 -7.63 1.46 -0.57
N ASN A 19 -8.53 0.71 0.05
CA ASN A 19 -9.97 0.83 -0.15
C ASN A 19 -10.51 1.95 0.74
N GLN A 20 -11.28 2.88 0.16
CA GLN A 20 -11.81 4.05 0.89
C GLN A 20 -13.32 4.23 0.61
N GLN A 21 -14.13 3.32 1.14
CA GLN A 21 -15.59 3.39 0.98
C GLN A 21 -16.23 4.64 1.58
N GLY A 22 -15.54 5.32 2.51
CA GLY A 22 -16.03 6.54 3.13
C GLY A 22 -16.44 7.62 2.12
N ILE A 23 -15.77 7.70 0.97
CA ILE A 23 -16.11 8.65 -0.10
C ILE A 23 -17.48 8.30 -0.71
N ALA A 24 -17.69 7.06 -1.10
CA ALA A 24 -18.95 6.61 -1.69
C ALA A 24 -20.12 6.67 -0.71
N LYS A 25 -19.84 6.50 0.60
CA LYS A 25 -20.84 6.60 1.66
C LYS A 25 -21.17 8.05 2.05
N GLY A 26 -20.48 9.04 1.49
CA GLY A 26 -20.67 10.45 1.81
C GLY A 26 -20.10 10.88 3.16
N ILE A 27 -19.28 10.04 3.79
CA ILE A 27 -18.65 10.34 5.09
C ILE A 27 -17.45 11.25 4.90
N MET A 28 -16.78 11.13 3.75
CA MET A 28 -15.54 11.82 3.44
C MET A 28 -15.57 12.24 1.96
N SER A 29 -15.09 13.43 1.64
CA SER A 29 -14.93 13.87 0.26
C SER A 29 -13.56 13.49 -0.29
N ASP A 30 -13.39 13.55 -1.61
CA ASP A 30 -12.07 13.36 -2.23
C ASP A 30 -11.06 14.40 -1.73
N GLU A 31 -11.51 15.63 -1.48
CA GLU A 31 -10.67 16.70 -0.95
C GLU A 31 -10.22 16.42 0.48
N ASP A 32 -11.12 15.88 1.32
CA ASP A 32 -10.78 15.48 2.70
C ASP A 32 -9.72 14.37 2.69
N LEU A 33 -9.86 13.40 1.80
CA LEU A 33 -8.91 12.31 1.66
C LEU A 33 -7.54 12.81 1.18
N ASP A 34 -7.53 13.73 0.22
CA ASP A 34 -6.31 14.37 -0.26
C ASP A 34 -5.55 15.08 0.86
N SER A 35 -6.27 15.83 1.70
CA SER A 35 -5.68 16.53 2.85
C SER A 35 -5.09 15.55 3.86
N LEU A 36 -5.79 14.45 4.12
CA LEU A 36 -5.33 13.41 5.03
C LEU A 36 -4.05 12.74 4.49
N HIS A 37 -4.01 12.42 3.21
CA HIS A 37 -2.84 11.83 2.57
C HIS A 37 -1.64 12.77 2.59
N LYS A 38 -1.84 14.05 2.31
CA LYS A 38 -0.77 15.04 2.36
C LYS A 38 -0.15 15.16 3.75
N ASN A 39 -0.99 15.19 4.79
CA ASN A 39 -0.52 15.23 6.17
C ASN A 39 0.30 13.99 6.51
N MET A 40 -0.18 12.81 6.13
CA MET A 40 0.55 11.55 6.38
C MET A 40 1.90 11.55 5.68
N LEU A 41 1.95 11.97 4.41
CA LEU A 41 3.21 12.03 3.64
C LEU A 41 4.22 12.99 4.27
N GLN A 42 3.77 14.15 4.78
CA GLN A 42 4.63 15.10 5.46
C GLN A 42 5.21 14.52 6.75
N GLN A 43 4.39 13.86 7.56
CA GLN A 43 4.84 13.25 8.80
C GLN A 43 5.85 12.12 8.54
N LEU A 44 5.61 11.30 7.54
CA LEU A 44 6.54 10.23 7.14
C LEU A 44 7.87 10.81 6.67
N LYS A 45 7.83 11.91 5.94
CA LYS A 45 9.03 12.59 5.45
C LYS A 45 9.92 13.11 6.59
N ILE A 46 9.30 13.62 7.64
CA ILE A 46 10.02 14.10 8.85
C ILE A 46 10.81 12.96 9.48
N THR A 47 10.27 11.73 9.47
CA THR A 47 10.94 10.55 10.02
C THR A 47 11.86 9.84 9.05
N GLY A 48 12.00 10.35 7.82
CA GLY A 48 12.85 9.77 6.78
C GLY A 48 12.16 8.80 5.84
N GLY A 49 10.85 8.61 5.97
CA GLY A 49 10.05 7.76 5.08
C GLY A 49 9.59 8.51 3.84
N THR A 50 9.56 7.82 2.70
CA THR A 50 9.10 8.38 1.44
C THR A 50 8.10 7.45 0.78
N ILE A 51 6.89 7.96 0.53
CA ILE A 51 5.85 7.27 -0.24
C ILE A 51 5.71 8.00 -1.57
N GLU A 52 5.86 7.30 -2.68
CA GLU A 52 5.81 7.93 -4.01
C GLU A 52 4.40 8.29 -4.44
N LYS A 53 3.43 7.43 -4.17
CA LYS A 53 2.04 7.65 -4.55
C LYS A 53 1.11 6.81 -3.69
N ILE A 54 -0.11 7.32 -3.51
CA ILE A 54 -1.19 6.62 -2.83
C ILE A 54 -2.30 6.37 -3.85
N TYR A 55 -2.68 5.11 -4.01
CA TYR A 55 -3.83 4.70 -4.82
C TYR A 55 -4.98 4.35 -3.91
N TYR A 56 -6.15 4.86 -4.19
CA TYR A 56 -7.33 4.55 -3.39
C TYR A 56 -8.51 4.15 -4.27
N CYS A 57 -9.38 3.32 -3.71
CA CYS A 57 -10.64 2.94 -4.33
C CYS A 57 -11.78 3.48 -3.48
N PRO A 58 -12.54 4.48 -3.97
CA PRO A 58 -13.60 5.12 -3.18
C PRO A 58 -14.93 4.38 -3.25
N HIS A 59 -15.04 3.32 -4.02
CA HIS A 59 -16.30 2.65 -4.32
C HIS A 59 -16.76 1.72 -3.20
N LEU A 60 -18.08 1.51 -3.10
CA LEU A 60 -18.64 0.48 -2.23
C LEU A 60 -18.36 -0.91 -2.82
N ALA A 61 -18.31 -1.92 -1.95
CA ALA A 61 -18.11 -3.30 -2.37
C ALA A 61 -19.16 -3.76 -3.39
N ALA A 62 -20.39 -3.27 -3.27
CA ALA A 62 -21.51 -3.62 -4.16
C ALA A 62 -21.41 -3.01 -5.56
N GLU A 63 -20.51 -2.05 -5.79
CA GLU A 63 -20.36 -1.37 -7.09
C GLU A 63 -19.55 -2.18 -8.10
N ASN A 64 -18.97 -3.31 -7.71
CA ASN A 64 -18.20 -4.20 -8.58
C ASN A 64 -17.12 -3.49 -9.42
N CYS A 65 -16.44 -2.50 -8.82
CA CYS A 65 -15.37 -1.79 -9.50
C CYS A 65 -14.11 -2.67 -9.65
N ILE A 66 -13.25 -2.31 -10.61
CA ILE A 66 -12.00 -3.04 -10.85
C ILE A 66 -10.91 -2.68 -9.83
N CYS A 67 -11.03 -1.53 -9.14
CA CYS A 67 -9.98 -1.03 -8.24
C CYS A 67 -10.06 -1.59 -6.83
N ARG A 68 -11.26 -1.99 -6.35
CA ARG A 68 -11.41 -2.48 -4.99
C ARG A 68 -10.76 -3.85 -4.79
N LYS A 69 -9.83 -3.94 -3.83
CA LYS A 69 -9.24 -5.23 -3.46
C LYS A 69 -10.35 -6.22 -3.03
N PRO A 70 -10.31 -7.48 -3.42
CA PRO A 70 -9.20 -8.22 -4.01
C PRO A 70 -8.97 -8.01 -5.52
N ASN A 71 -9.72 -7.15 -6.19
CA ASN A 71 -9.44 -6.81 -7.58
C ASN A 71 -8.10 -6.08 -7.70
N THR A 72 -7.49 -6.14 -8.87
CA THR A 72 -6.11 -5.73 -9.07
C THR A 72 -5.95 -4.36 -9.73
N GLY A 73 -7.04 -3.61 -9.90
CA GLY A 73 -7.02 -2.35 -10.64
C GLY A 73 -6.03 -1.32 -10.14
N MET A 74 -5.90 -1.17 -8.80
CA MET A 74 -4.93 -0.23 -8.23
C MET A 74 -3.49 -0.67 -8.48
N ILE A 75 -3.20 -1.97 -8.38
CA ILE A 75 -1.86 -2.52 -8.63
C ILE A 75 -1.52 -2.38 -10.12
N GLU A 76 -2.48 -2.67 -11.01
CA GLU A 76 -2.32 -2.50 -12.45
C GLU A 76 -2.01 -1.05 -12.80
N GLN A 77 -2.69 -0.09 -12.18
CA GLN A 77 -2.43 1.33 -12.39
C GLN A 77 -1.03 1.72 -11.91
N ALA A 78 -0.57 1.16 -10.79
CA ALA A 78 0.77 1.40 -10.28
C ALA A 78 1.84 0.92 -11.28
N ILE A 79 1.62 -0.22 -11.91
CA ILE A 79 2.55 -0.77 -12.91
C ILE A 79 2.59 0.12 -14.16
N ILE A 80 1.45 0.69 -14.56
CA ILE A 80 1.38 1.63 -15.67
C ILE A 80 2.14 2.92 -15.34
N ASP A 81 1.94 3.45 -14.13
CA ASP A 81 2.58 4.70 -13.69
C ASP A 81 4.08 4.53 -13.48
N PHE A 82 4.52 3.35 -13.06
CA PHE A 82 5.92 3.04 -12.78
C PHE A 82 6.35 1.77 -13.53
N PRO A 83 6.65 1.88 -14.84
CA PRO A 83 6.94 0.70 -15.67
C PRO A 83 8.20 -0.07 -15.28
N ASP A 84 9.05 0.49 -14.42
CA ASP A 84 10.24 -0.17 -13.91
C ASP A 84 9.97 -1.14 -12.75
N LEU A 85 8.72 -1.23 -12.29
CA LEU A 85 8.34 -2.20 -11.25
C LEU A 85 8.44 -3.63 -11.80
N GLU A 86 9.09 -4.50 -11.03
CA GLU A 86 9.19 -5.92 -11.33
C GLU A 86 8.30 -6.68 -10.34
N ASN A 87 7.26 -7.34 -10.85
CA ASN A 87 6.27 -8.03 -9.98
C ASN A 87 6.93 -9.10 -9.10
N GLU A 88 7.83 -9.90 -9.65
CA GLU A 88 8.52 -10.96 -8.91
C GLU A 88 9.46 -10.45 -7.81
N ASN A 89 9.87 -9.19 -7.87
CA ASN A 89 10.73 -8.55 -6.88
C ASN A 89 10.01 -7.50 -6.04
N SER A 90 8.68 -7.45 -6.14
CA SER A 90 7.86 -6.49 -5.42
C SER A 90 7.09 -7.18 -4.30
N TYR A 91 6.95 -6.49 -3.18
CA TYR A 91 6.23 -6.97 -2.01
C TYR A 91 4.90 -6.25 -1.88
N LEU A 92 3.86 -7.00 -1.52
CA LEU A 92 2.60 -6.42 -1.05
C LEU A 92 2.41 -6.85 0.41
N VAL A 93 2.31 -5.87 1.29
CA VAL A 93 2.12 -6.09 2.73
C VAL A 93 0.76 -5.55 3.12
N GLY A 94 -0.05 -6.39 3.73
CA GLY A 94 -1.40 -6.01 4.14
C GLY A 94 -1.92 -6.85 5.28
N ASP A 95 -3.00 -6.39 5.91
CA ASP A 95 -3.61 -7.06 7.07
C ASP A 95 -4.86 -7.85 6.72
N SER A 96 -5.34 -7.78 5.50
CA SER A 96 -6.56 -8.47 5.08
C SER A 96 -6.30 -9.54 4.02
N ASP A 97 -7.21 -10.52 3.94
CA ASP A 97 -7.14 -11.55 2.90
C ASP A 97 -7.30 -10.96 1.49
N SER A 98 -8.06 -9.86 1.36
CA SER A 98 -8.22 -9.19 0.07
C SER A 98 -6.92 -8.58 -0.44
N ASP A 99 -6.06 -8.07 0.45
CA ASP A 99 -4.72 -7.59 0.10
C ASP A 99 -3.86 -8.72 -0.45
N ILE A 100 -3.87 -9.85 0.25
CA ILE A 100 -3.04 -11.01 -0.11
C ILE A 100 -3.51 -11.61 -1.44
N THR A 101 -4.83 -11.72 -1.64
CA THR A 101 -5.39 -12.23 -2.89
C THR A 101 -4.99 -11.35 -4.08
N ALA A 102 -5.12 -10.02 -3.94
CA ALA A 102 -4.74 -9.09 -5.00
C ALA A 102 -3.24 -9.19 -5.34
N GLY A 103 -2.39 -9.26 -4.32
CA GLY A 103 -0.95 -9.41 -4.51
C GLY A 103 -0.57 -10.71 -5.20
N ASN A 104 -1.18 -11.81 -4.78
CA ASN A 104 -0.92 -13.13 -5.38
C ASN A 104 -1.32 -13.18 -6.85
N GLU A 105 -2.45 -12.59 -7.21
CA GLU A 105 -2.90 -12.54 -8.60
C GLU A 105 -1.93 -11.78 -9.51
N MET A 106 -1.26 -10.77 -8.98
CA MET A 106 -0.29 -9.98 -9.73
C MET A 106 1.13 -10.53 -9.65
N GLY A 107 1.32 -11.68 -9.02
CA GLY A 107 2.64 -12.30 -8.89
C GLY A 107 3.59 -11.59 -7.95
N LEU A 108 3.05 -10.83 -7.00
CA LEU A 108 3.84 -10.14 -5.96
C LEU A 108 4.18 -11.10 -4.82
N ILE A 109 5.24 -10.77 -4.08
CA ILE A 109 5.55 -11.47 -2.84
C ILE A 109 4.64 -10.87 -1.75
N THR A 110 3.76 -11.70 -1.18
CA THR A 110 2.75 -11.21 -0.23
C THR A 110 3.17 -11.47 1.21
N VAL A 111 2.93 -10.50 2.08
CA VAL A 111 3.20 -10.58 3.50
C VAL A 111 1.95 -10.14 4.26
N LYS A 112 1.40 -11.04 5.08
CA LYS A 112 0.24 -10.70 5.91
C LYS A 112 0.72 -10.25 7.29
N VAL A 113 0.28 -9.05 7.70
CA VAL A 113 0.58 -8.49 9.03
C VAL A 113 -0.69 -8.45 9.87
N ASP A 114 -0.53 -8.45 11.18
CA ASP A 114 -1.63 -8.37 12.15
C ASP A 114 -1.12 -7.76 13.46
N ASN A 115 -1.90 -7.84 14.53
CA ASN A 115 -1.52 -7.29 15.83
C ASN A 115 -0.32 -8.01 16.47
N GLU A 116 -0.10 -9.27 16.12
CA GLU A 116 1.01 -10.07 16.64
C GLU A 116 2.24 -10.03 15.73
N TYR A 117 2.02 -10.11 14.41
CA TYR A 117 3.08 -9.99 13.41
C TYR A 117 2.96 -8.66 12.69
N THR A 118 3.55 -7.62 13.25
CA THR A 118 3.43 -6.24 12.77
C THR A 118 4.36 -5.94 11.60
N LEU A 119 4.09 -4.84 10.91
CA LEU A 119 4.99 -4.32 9.88
C LEU A 119 6.41 -4.11 10.43
N ALA A 120 6.53 -3.65 11.67
CA ALA A 120 7.83 -3.45 12.32
C ALA A 120 8.58 -4.77 12.50
N LYS A 121 7.90 -5.83 12.90
CA LYS A 121 8.51 -7.16 13.04
C LYS A 121 8.98 -7.71 11.70
N TRP A 122 8.17 -7.59 10.67
CA TRP A 122 8.58 -7.99 9.32
C TRP A 122 9.79 -7.19 8.84
N CYS A 123 9.83 -5.90 9.13
CA CYS A 123 10.96 -5.04 8.80
C CYS A 123 12.25 -5.55 9.46
N GLU A 124 12.20 -5.88 10.75
CA GLU A 124 13.35 -6.43 11.49
C GLU A 124 13.85 -7.73 10.87
N GLU A 125 12.94 -8.65 10.52
CA GLU A 125 13.30 -9.92 9.89
C GLU A 125 13.93 -9.70 8.52
N LEU A 126 13.37 -8.83 7.71
CA LEU A 126 13.90 -8.52 6.38
C LEU A 126 15.29 -7.91 6.45
N LEU A 127 15.51 -6.97 7.37
CA LEU A 127 16.82 -6.36 7.57
C LEU A 127 17.87 -7.37 8.02
N SER A 128 17.50 -8.32 8.86
CA SER A 128 18.44 -9.35 9.34
C SER A 128 18.89 -10.28 8.20
N VAL A 129 18.08 -10.47 7.18
CA VAL A 129 18.43 -11.30 6.01
C VAL A 129 19.29 -10.52 5.02
N ILE A 130 19.03 -9.24 4.86
CA ILE A 130 19.75 -8.38 3.89
C ILE A 130 21.12 -7.97 4.42
N GLU A 131 21.21 -7.71 5.72
CA GLU A 131 22.46 -7.34 6.38
C GLU A 131 23.35 -8.56 6.63
#